data_58db48e515784de683b3b41872837b98
#
_entry.id   58db48e515784de683b3b41872837b98
#
_cell.length_a   1.000
_cell.length_b   1.000
_cell.length_c   1.000
_cell.angle_alpha   90.00
_cell.angle_beta   90.00
_cell.angle_gamma   90.00
#
_symmetry.space_group_name_H-M   'P 1'
#
loop_
_entity.id
_entity.type
_entity.pdbx_description
1 polymer ?
#
loop_
_entity_poly.entity_id
_entity_poly.type
_entity_poly.pdbx_seq_one_letter_code
_entity_poly.pdbx_strand_id
1 'polypeptide(L)'
;KPIKGSASIAISKVRDRDTIDLLFNHSDNLMIQEYLSGQEIGADVYIDMISGDIVSIFTKKKIVMRAGETDKSVSFKDEKLFGLIRKFVAEIGYRGEIDIDIFDIGGEYYISEVNPRFGGGYPHAYECGCNHMRMILENLYGRENQKNIGIYEEGIYMMKYNEVSIKKLD
;
A
#
# COMPACT_ATOMS: atom_id res chain seq x y z
N LYS A 1 -10.62 -6.05 -13.60
CA LYS A 1 -9.32 -6.60 -13.19
C LYS A 1 -9.47 -8.04 -12.70
N PRO A 2 -8.39 -8.85 -12.70
CA PRO A 2 -8.41 -10.16 -12.05
C PRO A 2 -8.76 -10.04 -10.55
N ILE A 3 -9.47 -11.04 -10.01
CA ILE A 3 -9.76 -11.16 -8.57
C ILE A 3 -8.46 -11.39 -7.79
N LYS A 4 -7.53 -12.15 -8.38
CA LYS A 4 -6.19 -12.40 -7.86
C LYS A 4 -5.17 -11.97 -8.91
N GLY A 5 -4.20 -11.16 -8.52
CA GLY A 5 -3.18 -10.65 -9.43
C GLY A 5 -2.16 -9.78 -8.70
N SER A 6 -1.16 -9.32 -9.44
CA SER A 6 -0.13 -8.39 -8.96
C SER A 6 0.36 -7.51 -10.10
N ALA A 7 1.10 -6.45 -9.78
CA ALA A 7 1.78 -5.58 -10.73
C ALA A 7 0.88 -4.97 -11.81
N SER A 8 -0.40 -4.73 -11.52
CA SER A 8 -1.39 -4.19 -12.46
C SER A 8 -1.57 -4.98 -13.76
N ILE A 9 -1.21 -6.28 -13.76
CA ILE A 9 -1.34 -7.14 -14.95
C ILE A 9 -2.82 -7.40 -15.24
N ALA A 10 -3.20 -7.33 -16.53
CA ALA A 10 -4.53 -7.59 -17.06
C ALA A 10 -5.65 -6.69 -16.46
N ILE A 11 -5.29 -5.47 -16.04
CA ILE A 11 -6.29 -4.45 -15.70
C ILE A 11 -6.77 -3.79 -16.99
N SER A 12 -8.08 -3.74 -17.20
CA SER A 12 -8.71 -3.06 -18.34
C SER A 12 -9.68 -2.00 -17.86
N LYS A 13 -9.54 -0.79 -18.40
CA LYS A 13 -10.53 0.27 -18.24
C LYS A 13 -11.58 0.10 -19.34
N VAL A 14 -12.80 -0.21 -18.94
CA VAL A 14 -13.94 -0.42 -19.87
C VAL A 14 -14.95 0.73 -19.74
N ARG A 15 -15.65 1.02 -20.83
CA ARG A 15 -16.62 2.12 -20.89
C ARG A 15 -18.01 1.71 -21.32
N ASP A 16 -18.18 0.47 -21.75
CA ASP A 16 -19.42 -0.06 -22.29
C ASP A 16 -19.66 -1.50 -21.82
N ARG A 17 -20.92 -1.91 -21.88
CA ARG A 17 -21.40 -3.20 -21.44
C ARG A 17 -20.88 -4.34 -22.29
N ASP A 18 -20.80 -4.14 -23.60
CA ASP A 18 -20.41 -5.20 -24.54
C ASP A 18 -18.98 -5.65 -24.31
N THR A 19 -18.07 -4.70 -24.03
CA THR A 19 -16.69 -5.00 -23.64
C THR A 19 -16.62 -5.77 -22.32
N ILE A 20 -17.48 -5.44 -21.34
CA ILE A 20 -17.55 -6.18 -20.07
C ILE A 20 -17.98 -7.63 -20.34
N ASP A 21 -19.06 -7.83 -21.08
CA ASP A 21 -19.61 -9.14 -21.38
C ASP A 21 -18.59 -9.99 -22.15
N LEU A 22 -17.86 -9.39 -23.11
CA LEU A 22 -16.78 -10.07 -23.82
C LEU A 22 -15.66 -10.56 -22.88
N LEU A 23 -15.21 -9.70 -21.96
CA LEU A 23 -14.15 -10.06 -21.01
C LEU A 23 -14.58 -11.18 -20.06
N PHE A 24 -15.81 -11.12 -19.55
CA PHE A 24 -16.36 -12.14 -18.64
C PHE A 24 -16.64 -13.47 -19.34
N ASN A 25 -16.98 -13.46 -20.62
CA ASN A 25 -17.13 -14.68 -21.42
C ASN A 25 -15.81 -15.44 -21.64
N HIS A 26 -14.66 -14.75 -21.46
CA HIS A 26 -13.33 -15.33 -21.65
C HIS A 26 -12.57 -15.62 -20.35
N SER A 27 -13.11 -15.21 -19.19
CA SER A 27 -12.45 -15.42 -17.90
C SER A 27 -13.43 -15.35 -16.73
N ASP A 28 -13.42 -16.37 -15.89
CA ASP A 28 -14.21 -16.45 -14.65
C ASP A 28 -13.49 -15.78 -13.46
N ASN A 29 -12.26 -15.32 -13.64
CA ASN A 29 -11.44 -14.76 -12.58
C ASN A 29 -11.33 -13.23 -12.65
N LEU A 30 -12.45 -12.56 -12.95
CA LEU A 30 -12.53 -11.11 -13.09
C LEU A 30 -13.46 -10.50 -12.04
N MET A 31 -13.14 -9.26 -11.65
CA MET A 31 -14.00 -8.39 -10.86
C MET A 31 -14.16 -7.02 -11.55
N ILE A 32 -15.32 -6.43 -11.39
CA ILE A 32 -15.58 -5.05 -11.76
C ILE A 32 -15.32 -4.18 -10.53
N GLN A 33 -14.58 -3.11 -10.72
CA GLN A 33 -14.32 -2.11 -9.69
C GLN A 33 -14.54 -0.73 -10.28
N GLU A 34 -15.06 0.19 -9.49
CA GLU A 34 -15.17 1.59 -9.88
C GLU A 34 -13.80 2.14 -10.28
N TYR A 35 -13.75 2.89 -11.37
CA TYR A 35 -12.54 3.58 -11.79
C TYR A 35 -12.42 4.90 -11.03
N LEU A 36 -11.49 4.94 -10.09
CA LEU A 36 -11.15 6.14 -9.34
C LEU A 36 -10.06 6.94 -10.09
N SER A 37 -10.18 8.24 -10.07
CA SER A 37 -9.19 9.17 -10.66
C SER A 37 -8.90 10.27 -9.64
N GLY A 38 -7.70 10.28 -9.10
CA GLY A 38 -7.25 11.23 -8.08
C GLY A 38 -5.77 11.03 -7.78
N GLN A 39 -5.30 11.66 -6.69
CA GLN A 39 -3.95 11.44 -6.21
C GLN A 39 -3.86 10.05 -5.56
N GLU A 40 -3.01 9.20 -6.10
CA GLU A 40 -2.73 7.91 -5.47
C GLU A 40 -1.86 8.08 -4.22
N ILE A 41 -2.25 7.38 -3.16
CA ILE A 41 -1.59 7.36 -1.87
C ILE A 41 -1.28 5.90 -1.52
N GLY A 42 -0.12 5.66 -0.95
CA GLY A 42 0.23 4.41 -0.29
C GLY A 42 0.29 4.60 1.22
N ALA A 43 -0.20 3.63 1.96
CA ALA A 43 0.00 3.58 3.41
C ALA A 43 0.61 2.24 3.82
N ASP A 44 1.75 2.28 4.49
CA ASP A 44 2.33 1.13 5.17
C ASP A 44 1.86 1.17 6.62
N VAL A 45 1.18 0.11 7.06
CA VAL A 45 0.54 0.06 8.38
C VAL A 45 0.96 -1.21 9.11
N TYR A 46 1.44 -1.06 10.34
CA TYR A 46 1.74 -2.19 11.19
C TYR A 46 0.75 -2.31 12.33
N ILE A 47 0.09 -3.45 12.39
CA ILE A 47 -0.84 -3.85 13.44
C ILE A 47 -0.10 -4.86 14.33
N ASP A 48 0.07 -4.53 15.59
CA ASP A 48 0.74 -5.40 16.55
C ASP A 48 0.04 -6.78 16.60
N MET A 49 0.84 -7.83 16.42
CA MET A 49 0.30 -9.19 16.32
C MET A 49 -0.21 -9.73 17.66
N ILE A 50 0.23 -9.14 18.78
CA ILE A 50 -0.16 -9.54 20.14
C ILE A 50 -1.39 -8.75 20.56
N SER A 51 -1.28 -7.43 20.69
CA SER A 51 -2.37 -6.58 21.15
C SER A 51 -3.48 -6.37 20.12
N GLY A 52 -3.12 -6.36 18.83
CA GLY A 52 -4.04 -6.02 17.75
C GLY A 52 -4.22 -4.53 17.53
N ASP A 53 -3.48 -3.71 18.24
CA ASP A 53 -3.47 -2.27 18.07
C ASP A 53 -2.66 -1.85 16.83
N ILE A 54 -3.11 -0.82 16.13
CA ILE A 54 -2.25 -0.15 15.14
C ILE A 54 -1.15 0.57 15.90
N VAL A 55 0.09 0.25 15.60
CA VAL A 55 1.26 0.84 16.26
C VAL A 55 2.09 1.72 15.33
N SER A 56 1.97 1.56 14.02
CA SER A 56 2.63 2.42 13.03
C SER A 56 1.72 2.66 11.82
N ILE A 57 1.70 3.90 11.33
CA ILE A 57 1.13 4.29 10.04
C ILE A 57 2.13 5.23 9.38
N PHE A 58 2.55 4.89 8.17
CA PHE A 58 3.31 5.74 7.28
C PHE A 58 2.51 6.01 6.02
N THR A 59 2.36 7.26 5.62
CA THR A 59 1.63 7.64 4.40
C THR A 59 2.50 8.41 3.42
N LYS A 60 2.31 8.11 2.13
CA LYS A 60 3.06 8.71 1.02
C LYS A 60 2.16 8.98 -0.18
N LYS A 61 2.31 10.14 -0.81
CA LYS A 61 1.73 10.40 -2.12
C LYS A 61 2.60 9.72 -3.17
N LYS A 62 1.99 8.92 -4.03
CA LYS A 62 2.67 8.26 -5.14
C LYS A 62 2.84 9.26 -6.28
N ILE A 63 4.08 9.54 -6.69
CA ILE A 63 4.41 10.51 -7.75
C ILE A 63 4.59 9.79 -9.09
N VAL A 64 5.31 8.67 -9.05
CA VAL A 64 5.55 7.82 -10.23
C VAL A 64 5.37 6.37 -9.84
N MET A 65 4.59 5.66 -10.65
CA MET A 65 4.47 4.21 -10.59
C MET A 65 5.28 3.57 -11.72
N ARG A 66 5.95 2.45 -11.44
CA ARG A 66 6.67 1.66 -12.44
C ARG A 66 6.43 0.17 -12.18
N ALA A 67 5.98 -0.55 -13.21
CA ALA A 67 5.70 -1.99 -13.13
C ALA A 67 4.77 -2.39 -11.95
N GLY A 68 3.76 -1.54 -11.64
CA GLY A 68 2.83 -1.79 -10.55
C GLY A 68 3.36 -1.47 -9.14
N GLU A 69 4.55 -0.87 -9.04
CA GLU A 69 5.13 -0.47 -7.76
C GLU A 69 5.37 1.03 -7.68
N THR A 70 5.41 1.57 -6.46
CA THR A 70 5.79 2.95 -6.22
C THR A 70 7.28 3.15 -6.52
N ASP A 71 7.58 3.94 -7.56
CA ASP A 71 8.94 4.29 -7.99
C ASP A 71 9.40 5.60 -7.34
N LYS A 72 8.51 6.60 -7.29
CA LYS A 72 8.76 7.88 -6.61
C LYS A 72 7.57 8.24 -5.74
N SER A 73 7.86 8.75 -4.55
CA SER A 73 6.84 9.17 -3.60
C SER A 73 7.36 10.27 -2.68
N VAL A 74 6.44 10.94 -2.00
CA VAL A 74 6.74 11.93 -0.97
C VAL A 74 5.92 11.62 0.28
N SER A 75 6.56 11.66 1.45
CA SER A 75 5.90 11.46 2.74
C SER A 75 4.99 12.64 3.07
N PHE A 76 3.84 12.36 3.67
CA PHE A 76 2.92 13.36 4.19
C PHE A 76 2.13 12.78 5.36
N LYS A 77 1.44 13.64 6.11
CA LYS A 77 0.55 13.25 7.20
C LYS A 77 -0.81 13.90 7.00
N ASP A 78 -1.85 13.16 7.39
CA ASP A 78 -3.22 13.68 7.41
C ASP A 78 -4.02 12.91 8.44
N GLU A 79 -4.56 13.60 9.47
CA GLU A 79 -5.31 12.95 10.56
C GLU A 79 -6.65 12.38 10.09
N LYS A 80 -7.29 12.96 9.06
CA LYS A 80 -8.50 12.39 8.46
C LYS A 80 -8.20 11.02 7.84
N LEU A 81 -7.06 10.93 7.11
CA LEU A 81 -6.60 9.68 6.52
C LEU A 81 -6.23 8.65 7.59
N PHE A 82 -5.51 9.05 8.63
CA PHE A 82 -5.20 8.16 9.75
C PHE A 82 -6.45 7.67 10.46
N GLY A 83 -7.47 8.52 10.61
CA GLY A 83 -8.78 8.16 11.15
C GLY A 83 -9.49 7.11 10.30
N LEU A 84 -9.48 7.26 8.98
CA LEU A 84 -10.04 6.28 8.04
C LEU A 84 -9.33 4.93 8.16
N ILE A 85 -8.00 4.93 8.15
CA ILE A 85 -7.19 3.70 8.28
C ILE A 85 -7.47 2.99 9.59
N ARG A 86 -7.51 3.72 10.72
CA ARG A 86 -7.83 3.15 12.04
C ARG A 86 -9.19 2.46 12.05
N LYS A 87 -10.22 3.15 11.54
CA LYS A 87 -11.58 2.60 11.47
C LYS A 87 -11.61 1.33 10.60
N PHE A 88 -11.04 1.38 9.43
CA PHE A 88 -11.01 0.26 8.49
C PHE A 88 -10.30 -0.97 9.09
N VAL A 89 -9.11 -0.79 9.68
CA VAL A 89 -8.35 -1.88 10.30
C VAL A 89 -9.10 -2.50 11.48
N ALA A 90 -9.75 -1.68 12.29
CA ALA A 90 -10.54 -2.16 13.44
C ALA A 90 -11.73 -3.04 13.00
N GLU A 91 -12.38 -2.70 11.88
CA GLU A 91 -13.53 -3.46 11.36
C GLU A 91 -13.11 -4.81 10.75
N ILE A 92 -11.94 -4.88 10.11
CA ILE A 92 -11.48 -6.10 9.40
C ILE A 92 -10.68 -7.03 10.30
N GLY A 93 -9.93 -6.49 11.27
CA GLY A 93 -9.15 -7.29 12.22
C GLY A 93 -7.82 -7.79 11.70
N TYR A 94 -7.14 -7.04 10.85
CA TYR A 94 -5.78 -7.36 10.36
C TYR A 94 -4.77 -7.50 11.50
N ARG A 95 -3.69 -8.25 11.24
CA ARG A 95 -2.50 -8.38 12.09
C ARG A 95 -1.24 -8.33 11.25
N GLY A 96 -0.16 -7.76 11.80
CA GLY A 96 1.11 -7.60 11.10
C GLY A 96 1.12 -6.46 10.10
N GLU A 97 1.88 -6.62 9.04
CA GLU A 97 2.08 -5.62 7.99
C GLU A 97 0.99 -5.65 6.94
N ILE A 98 0.48 -4.47 6.59
CA ILE A 98 -0.39 -4.27 5.43
C ILE A 98 0.03 -3.04 4.63
N ASP A 99 -0.04 -3.16 3.31
CA ASP A 99 0.14 -2.08 2.34
C ASP A 99 -1.23 -1.71 1.76
N ILE A 100 -1.65 -0.47 1.95
CA ILE A 100 -2.98 0.01 1.55
C ILE A 100 -2.82 1.01 0.39
N ASP A 101 -3.53 0.76 -0.70
CA ASP A 101 -3.68 1.69 -1.81
C ASP A 101 -4.95 2.51 -1.65
N ILE A 102 -4.80 3.84 -1.72
CA ILE A 102 -5.84 4.83 -1.42
C ILE A 102 -5.84 5.88 -2.52
N PHE A 103 -7.02 6.39 -2.86
CA PHE A 103 -7.18 7.56 -3.71
C PHE A 103 -7.67 8.75 -2.90
N ASP A 104 -7.04 9.91 -3.08
CA ASP A 104 -7.57 11.22 -2.69
C ASP A 104 -8.29 11.83 -3.88
N ILE A 105 -9.60 12.04 -3.72
CA ILE A 105 -10.46 12.66 -4.73
C ILE A 105 -11.12 13.88 -4.09
N GLY A 106 -10.50 15.04 -4.32
CA GLY A 106 -11.03 16.30 -3.79
C GLY A 106 -11.04 16.42 -2.27
N GLY A 107 -10.10 15.76 -1.57
CA GLY A 107 -9.99 15.75 -0.11
C GLY A 107 -10.79 14.63 0.56
N GLU A 108 -11.42 13.75 -0.23
CA GLU A 108 -12.06 12.52 0.28
C GLU A 108 -11.20 11.30 -0.07
N TYR A 109 -11.02 10.41 0.91
CA TYR A 109 -10.16 9.23 0.77
C TYR A 109 -10.96 7.96 0.52
N TYR A 110 -10.53 7.18 -0.49
CA TYR A 110 -11.14 5.92 -0.90
C TYR A 110 -10.10 4.81 -0.89
N ILE A 111 -10.30 3.79 -0.04
CA ILE A 111 -9.44 2.59 -0.02
C ILE A 111 -9.75 1.77 -1.27
N SER A 112 -8.74 1.50 -2.07
CA SER A 112 -8.84 0.79 -3.34
C SER A 112 -8.40 -0.66 -3.24
N GLU A 113 -7.32 -0.92 -2.49
CA GLU A 113 -6.73 -2.25 -2.36
C GLU A 113 -5.98 -2.36 -1.04
N VAL A 114 -5.97 -3.57 -0.46
CA VAL A 114 -5.15 -3.89 0.71
C VAL A 114 -4.35 -5.15 0.43
N ASN A 115 -3.05 -5.06 0.63
CA ASN A 115 -2.12 -6.15 0.47
C ASN A 115 -1.56 -6.54 1.84
N PRO A 116 -1.86 -7.74 2.39
CA PRO A 116 -1.35 -8.17 3.70
C PRO A 116 0.12 -8.63 3.60
N ARG A 117 0.98 -7.74 3.21
CA ARG A 117 2.41 -7.92 3.01
C ARG A 117 3.10 -6.57 2.86
N PHE A 118 4.45 -6.55 2.89
CA PHE A 118 5.22 -5.36 2.54
C PHE A 118 4.94 -4.91 1.09
N GLY A 119 4.65 -3.64 0.92
CA GLY A 119 4.50 -3.00 -0.39
C GLY A 119 5.84 -2.75 -1.08
N GLY A 120 5.83 -2.64 -2.42
CA GLY A 120 7.03 -2.23 -3.17
C GLY A 120 7.54 -0.84 -2.80
N GLY A 121 6.70 -0.01 -2.18
CA GLY A 121 7.05 1.32 -1.67
C GLY A 121 7.53 1.36 -0.21
N TYR A 122 7.56 0.22 0.49
CA TYR A 122 7.95 0.14 1.91
C TYR A 122 9.36 0.69 2.23
N PRO A 123 10.38 0.59 1.35
CA PRO A 123 11.65 1.22 1.64
C PRO A 123 11.56 2.69 2.05
N HIS A 124 10.56 3.42 1.54
CA HIS A 124 10.31 4.80 1.97
C HIS A 124 9.93 4.90 3.46
N ALA A 125 9.00 4.06 3.92
CA ALA A 125 8.62 4.00 5.33
C ALA A 125 9.80 3.60 6.22
N TYR A 126 10.57 2.60 5.79
CA TYR A 126 11.74 2.11 6.51
C TYR A 126 12.80 3.21 6.72
N GLU A 127 13.19 3.89 5.64
CA GLU A 127 14.20 4.97 5.70
C GLU A 127 13.69 6.19 6.47
N CYS A 128 12.37 6.40 6.57
CA CYS A 128 11.76 7.39 7.43
C CYS A 128 11.59 6.95 8.90
N GLY A 129 12.15 5.79 9.28
CA GLY A 129 12.16 5.30 10.66
C GLY A 129 11.01 4.37 11.04
N CYS A 130 10.08 4.06 10.12
CA CYS A 130 9.00 3.10 10.35
C CYS A 130 9.50 1.66 10.10
N ASN A 131 10.27 1.12 11.05
CA ASN A 131 10.89 -0.19 10.93
C ASN A 131 9.93 -1.32 11.36
N HIS A 132 9.00 -1.69 10.46
CA HIS A 132 8.02 -2.75 10.72
C HIS A 132 8.66 -4.14 10.80
N MET A 133 9.81 -4.37 10.14
CA MET A 133 10.56 -5.63 10.29
C MET A 133 11.02 -5.84 11.74
N ARG A 134 11.48 -4.77 12.41
CA ARG A 134 11.82 -4.84 13.84
C ARG A 134 10.58 -5.10 14.68
N MET A 135 9.43 -4.48 14.34
CA MET A 135 8.17 -4.70 15.07
C MET A 135 7.71 -6.14 14.97
N ILE A 136 7.90 -6.81 13.82
CA ILE A 136 7.64 -8.25 13.65
C ILE A 136 8.54 -9.05 14.61
N LEU A 137 9.84 -8.74 14.67
CA LEU A 137 10.75 -9.45 15.56
C LEU A 137 10.37 -9.29 17.05
N GLU A 138 9.96 -8.09 17.49
CA GLU A 138 9.48 -7.87 18.85
C GLU A 138 8.27 -8.78 19.16
N ASN A 139 7.30 -8.83 18.25
CA ASN A 139 6.13 -9.70 18.41
C ASN A 139 6.49 -11.19 18.41
N LEU A 140 7.46 -11.64 17.59
CA LEU A 140 7.94 -13.02 17.60
C LEU A 140 8.63 -13.40 18.91
N TYR A 141 9.23 -12.42 19.61
CA TYR A 141 9.78 -12.59 20.96
C TYR A 141 8.73 -12.44 22.08
N GLY A 142 7.46 -12.31 21.74
CA GLY A 142 6.36 -12.17 22.71
C GLY A 142 6.26 -10.77 23.32
N ARG A 143 6.83 -9.75 22.69
CA ARG A 143 6.78 -8.36 23.15
C ARG A 143 5.85 -7.52 22.30
N GLU A 144 4.97 -6.75 22.94
CA GLU A 144 4.13 -5.76 22.26
C GLU A 144 4.96 -4.55 21.83
N ASN A 145 4.59 -3.97 20.71
CA ASN A 145 5.21 -2.76 20.19
C ASN A 145 4.55 -1.50 20.76
N GLN A 146 5.35 -0.47 20.99
CA GLN A 146 4.85 0.84 21.35
C GLN A 146 4.29 1.57 20.13
N LYS A 147 3.24 2.38 20.35
CA LYS A 147 2.64 3.19 19.29
C LYS A 147 3.63 4.25 18.78
N ASN A 148 3.80 4.26 17.48
CA ASN A 148 4.69 5.17 16.74
C ASN A 148 3.98 5.70 15.47
N ILE A 149 2.74 6.20 15.65
CA ILE A 149 1.91 6.66 14.53
C ILE A 149 2.29 8.10 14.18
N GLY A 150 2.64 8.34 12.90
CA GLY A 150 2.96 9.67 12.39
C GLY A 150 4.27 10.27 12.91
N ILE A 151 5.13 9.49 13.57
CA ILE A 151 6.45 9.94 14.03
C ILE A 151 7.47 9.75 12.91
N TYR A 152 7.31 10.49 11.83
CA TYR A 152 8.24 10.61 10.70
C TYR A 152 8.16 12.04 10.14
N GLU A 153 9.14 12.44 9.36
CA GLU A 153 9.17 13.77 8.74
C GLU A 153 8.32 13.80 7.46
N GLU A 154 7.60 14.91 7.24
CA GLU A 154 6.86 15.14 6.00
C GLU A 154 7.76 15.75 4.93
N GLY A 155 7.38 15.57 3.67
CA GLY A 155 8.12 16.15 2.54
C GLY A 155 9.41 15.42 2.19
N ILE A 156 9.66 14.24 2.76
CA ILE A 156 10.77 13.38 2.38
C ILE A 156 10.42 12.67 1.07
N TYR A 157 11.32 12.76 0.09
CA TYR A 157 11.13 12.12 -1.22
C TYR A 157 11.90 10.82 -1.30
N MET A 158 11.22 9.75 -1.70
CA MET A 158 11.84 8.51 -2.15
C MET A 158 11.92 8.50 -3.67
N MET A 159 13.07 8.13 -4.21
CA MET A 159 13.31 7.93 -5.64
C MET A 159 14.10 6.64 -5.84
N LYS A 160 13.46 5.63 -6.46
CA LYS A 160 14.18 4.41 -6.88
C LYS A 160 15.02 4.73 -8.12
N TYR A 161 16.20 4.11 -8.22
CA TYR A 161 17.06 4.18 -9.39
C TYR A 161 17.65 2.78 -9.68
N ASN A 162 18.01 2.55 -10.92
CA ASN A 162 18.64 1.30 -11.34
C ASN A 162 20.15 1.48 -11.39
N GLU A 163 20.86 0.48 -10.87
CA GLU A 163 22.32 0.36 -11.02
C GLU A 163 22.64 -0.80 -11.95
N VAL A 164 23.61 -0.62 -12.84
CA VAL A 164 24.05 -1.66 -13.76
C VAL A 164 25.35 -2.27 -13.26
N SER A 165 25.34 -3.58 -12.99
CA SER A 165 26.55 -4.34 -12.67
C SER A 165 26.85 -5.31 -13.81
N ILE A 166 28.08 -5.26 -14.34
CA ILE A 166 28.53 -6.15 -15.40
C ILE A 166 29.57 -7.10 -14.81
N LYS A 167 29.31 -8.41 -14.91
CA LYS A 167 30.23 -9.46 -14.45
C LYS A 167 30.39 -10.52 -15.53
N LYS A 168 31.63 -11.00 -15.75
CA LYS A 168 31.88 -12.23 -16.48
C LYS A 168 31.58 -13.39 -15.53
N LEU A 169 30.75 -14.32 -15.97
CA LEU A 169 30.54 -15.59 -15.26
C LEU A 169 31.53 -16.58 -15.79
N ASP A 170 32.32 -17.21 -14.93
CA ASP A 170 33.26 -18.28 -15.25
C ASP A 170 32.51 -19.60 -15.45
#